data_84521f3ffd76899c0d5ff1804001ca88
#
_entry.id   84521f3ffd76899c0d5ff1804001ca88
#
_cell.length_a   1.000
_cell.length_b   1.000
_cell.length_c   1.000
_cell.angle_alpha   90.00
_cell.angle_beta   90.00
_cell.angle_gamma   90.00
#
_symmetry.space_group_name_H-M   'P 1'
#
loop_
_entity.id
_entity.type
_entity.pdbx_description
1 polymer ?
#
loop_
_entity_poly.entity_id
_entity_poly.type
_entity_poly.pdbx_seq_one_letter_code
_entity_poly.pdbx_strand_id
1 'polypeptide(L)'
;TLTLASDVEVLGAPGATRSLYIRRITLSNTSATLTRLDLKEGSAGTVRYSMALAASGGGVRESFTPYWRLPPNIGLFGALSTGVTDVRVNVDYYIA
;
A
#
# COMPACT_ATOMS: atom_id res chain seq x y z
N THR A 1 -6.33 -6.50 -4.41
CA THR A 1 -5.21 -7.21 -5.06
C THR A 1 -4.51 -6.29 -6.04
N LEU A 2 -3.20 -6.18 -5.93
CA LEU A 2 -2.38 -5.40 -6.85
C LEU A 2 -1.76 -6.32 -7.89
N THR A 3 -1.88 -5.95 -9.16
CA THR A 3 -1.38 -6.77 -10.27
C THR A 3 -0.52 -6.01 -11.26
N LEU A 4 -0.47 -4.68 -11.18
CA LEU A 4 0.21 -3.84 -12.16
C LEU A 4 1.43 -3.14 -11.56
N ALA A 5 2.44 -2.91 -12.39
CA ALA A 5 3.62 -2.13 -12.02
C ALA A 5 3.39 -0.62 -12.18
N SER A 6 2.16 -0.17 -12.06
CA SER A 6 1.76 1.24 -12.09
C SER A 6 1.00 1.58 -10.81
N ASP A 7 0.77 2.86 -10.57
CA ASP A 7 0.06 3.29 -9.37
C ASP A 7 -1.37 2.74 -9.35
N VAL A 8 -1.72 2.03 -8.27
CA VAL A 8 -3.03 1.47 -8.04
C VAL A 8 -3.58 2.04 -6.74
N GLU A 9 -4.83 2.50 -6.77
CA GLU A 9 -5.48 3.02 -5.57
C GLU A 9 -5.76 1.90 -4.58
N VAL A 10 -5.19 2.00 -3.39
CA VAL A 10 -5.44 1.07 -2.29
C VAL A 10 -6.57 1.58 -1.42
N LEU A 11 -6.54 2.87 -1.07
CA LEU A 11 -7.59 3.55 -0.33
C LEU A 11 -7.87 4.88 -1.02
N GLY A 12 -9.15 5.19 -1.25
CA GLY A 12 -9.56 6.45 -1.86
C GLY A 12 -9.34 7.65 -0.96
N ALA A 13 -9.28 8.84 -1.56
CA ALA A 13 -9.17 10.08 -0.82
C ALA A 13 -10.38 10.27 0.10
N PRO A 14 -10.17 10.63 1.38
CA PRO A 14 -11.25 10.64 2.37
C PRO A 14 -12.12 11.90 2.39
N GLY A 15 -11.74 12.94 1.63
CA GLY A 15 -12.44 14.21 1.60
C GLY A 15 -11.54 15.37 1.99
N ALA A 16 -11.93 16.60 1.60
CA ALA A 16 -11.06 17.77 1.63
C ALA A 16 -10.51 18.13 3.02
N THR A 17 -11.23 17.80 4.08
CA THR A 17 -10.83 18.13 5.46
C THR A 17 -10.45 16.91 6.29
N ARG A 18 -10.32 15.75 5.66
CA ARG A 18 -10.07 14.49 6.33
C ARG A 18 -8.77 13.85 5.86
N SER A 19 -8.17 13.06 6.74
CA SER A 19 -6.94 12.33 6.45
C SER A 19 -7.12 10.85 6.73
N LEU A 20 -6.37 10.03 6.00
CA LEU A 20 -6.24 8.60 6.30
C LEU A 20 -5.17 8.42 7.38
N TYR A 21 -5.48 7.62 8.37
CA TYR A 21 -4.57 7.25 9.45
C TYR A 21 -4.36 5.75 9.36
N ILE A 22 -3.19 5.36 8.88
CA ILE A 22 -2.85 3.96 8.64
C ILE A 22 -2.20 3.39 9.90
N ARG A 23 -2.75 2.30 10.41
CA ARG A 23 -2.26 1.67 11.64
C ARG A 23 -1.44 0.42 11.35
N ARG A 24 -1.86 -0.37 10.36
CA ARG A 24 -1.18 -1.61 9.99
C ARG A 24 -1.46 -1.94 8.55
N ILE A 25 -0.45 -2.48 7.87
CA ILE A 25 -0.59 -3.01 6.53
C ILE A 25 -0.08 -4.45 6.55
N THR A 26 -0.88 -5.35 5.99
CA THR A 26 -0.50 -6.75 5.81
C THR A 26 -0.49 -7.04 4.32
N LEU A 27 0.61 -7.59 3.84
CA LEU A 27 0.82 -7.89 2.42
C LEU A 27 1.10 -9.36 2.25
N SER A 28 0.64 -9.94 1.14
CA SER A 28 1.01 -11.28 0.76
C SER A 28 1.20 -11.36 -0.75
N ASN A 29 2.19 -12.14 -1.19
CA ASN A 29 2.47 -12.38 -2.59
C ASN A 29 2.36 -13.88 -2.87
N THR A 30 1.27 -14.29 -3.50
CA THR A 30 1.05 -15.69 -3.85
C THR A 30 1.53 -16.03 -5.26
N SER A 31 2.05 -15.06 -5.99
CA SER A 31 2.62 -15.29 -7.31
C SER A 31 3.95 -16.02 -7.23
N ALA A 32 4.42 -16.54 -8.36
CA ALA A 32 5.71 -17.21 -8.45
C ALA A 32 6.88 -16.24 -8.65
N THR A 33 6.64 -14.94 -8.60
CA THR A 33 7.63 -13.90 -8.89
C THR A 33 7.84 -12.99 -7.67
N LEU A 34 9.10 -12.79 -7.30
CA LEU A 34 9.49 -11.79 -6.31
C LEU A 34 9.13 -10.40 -6.82
N THR A 35 8.57 -9.56 -5.96
CA THR A 35 8.29 -8.16 -6.28
C THR A 35 8.54 -7.26 -5.07
N ARG A 36 8.46 -5.96 -5.29
CA ARG A 36 8.54 -4.96 -4.23
C ARG A 36 7.31 -4.07 -4.33
N LEU A 37 6.68 -3.78 -3.21
CA LEU A 37 5.58 -2.83 -3.16
C LEU A 37 6.10 -1.48 -2.66
N ASP A 38 5.83 -0.43 -3.41
CA ASP A 38 6.06 0.95 -3.01
C ASP A 38 4.72 1.57 -2.61
N LEU A 39 4.63 2.09 -1.40
CA LEU A 39 3.44 2.79 -0.91
C LEU A 39 3.63 4.28 -1.05
N LYS A 40 2.65 4.94 -1.64
CA LYS A 40 2.71 6.35 -2.02
C LYS A 40 1.54 7.14 -1.45
N GLU A 41 1.80 8.41 -1.18
CA GLU A 41 0.77 9.38 -0.81
C GLU A 41 0.23 10.03 -2.08
N GLY A 42 -0.87 9.48 -2.61
CA GLY A 42 -1.48 9.94 -3.85
C GLY A 42 -0.92 9.28 -5.10
N SER A 43 -1.62 9.41 -6.21
CA SER A 43 -1.18 8.94 -7.51
C SER A 43 0.06 9.70 -7.95
N ALA A 44 1.09 8.99 -8.42
CA ALA A 44 2.39 9.57 -8.79
C ALA A 44 3.03 10.37 -7.64
N GLY A 45 2.63 10.11 -6.40
CA GLY A 45 3.16 10.79 -5.23
C GLY A 45 4.50 10.24 -4.77
N THR A 46 5.00 10.82 -3.68
CA THR A 46 6.26 10.38 -3.08
C THR A 46 6.12 8.98 -2.48
N VAL A 47 7.10 8.12 -2.76
CA VAL A 47 7.19 6.81 -2.10
C VAL A 47 7.55 7.03 -0.65
N ARG A 48 6.73 6.52 0.27
CA ARG A 48 6.97 6.62 1.71
C ARG A 48 7.52 5.34 2.30
N TYR A 49 7.07 4.19 1.79
CA TYR A 49 7.50 2.88 2.28
C TYR A 49 7.68 1.95 1.11
N SER A 50 8.69 1.10 1.18
CA SER A 50 8.95 0.06 0.20
C SER A 50 9.15 -1.26 0.93
N MET A 51 8.49 -2.32 0.46
CA MET A 51 8.55 -3.63 1.09
C MET A 51 8.79 -4.69 0.03
N ALA A 52 9.83 -5.51 0.24
CA ALA A 52 10.11 -6.64 -0.63
C ALA A 52 9.18 -7.80 -0.27
N LEU A 53 8.61 -8.43 -1.28
CA LEU A 53 7.70 -9.55 -1.13
C LEU A 53 8.29 -10.76 -1.82
N ALA A 54 8.65 -11.78 -1.03
CA ALA A 54 9.12 -13.04 -1.58
C ALA A 54 8.00 -13.72 -2.36
N ALA A 55 8.38 -14.53 -3.35
CA ALA A 55 7.43 -15.31 -4.15
C ALA A 55 6.77 -16.41 -3.33
N SER A 56 5.68 -16.96 -3.87
CA SER A 56 5.05 -18.19 -3.38
C SER A 56 4.61 -18.13 -1.91
N GLY A 57 3.89 -17.07 -1.57
CA GLY A 57 3.31 -16.94 -0.23
C GLY A 57 4.10 -16.05 0.71
N GLY A 58 5.13 -15.36 0.22
CA GLY A 58 5.84 -14.36 1.01
C GLY A 58 4.91 -13.27 1.49
N GLY A 59 5.06 -12.85 2.76
CA GLY A 59 4.22 -11.84 3.34
C GLY A 59 4.98 -10.91 4.26
N VAL A 60 4.43 -9.72 4.45
CA VAL A 60 4.99 -8.70 5.32
C VAL A 60 3.85 -8.06 6.09
N ARG A 61 4.09 -7.84 7.38
CA ARG A 61 3.20 -7.03 8.22
C ARG A 61 3.98 -5.83 8.73
N GLU A 62 3.46 -4.64 8.48
CA GLU A 62 4.05 -3.42 8.95
C GLU A 62 3.06 -2.69 9.86
N SER A 63 3.51 -2.32 11.06
CA SER A 63 2.70 -1.57 12.02
C SER A 63 3.30 -0.19 12.22
N PHE A 64 2.44 0.82 12.28
CA PHE A 64 2.84 2.20 12.48
C PHE A 64 2.40 2.65 13.87
N THR A 65 3.32 3.19 14.66
CA THR A 65 3.04 3.60 16.03
C THR A 65 3.26 5.10 16.19
N PRO A 66 2.21 5.86 16.52
CA PRO A 66 0.82 5.43 16.69
C PRO A 66 0.10 5.18 15.37
N TYR A 67 0.51 5.83 14.27
CA TYR A 67 -0.10 5.70 12.94
C TYR A 67 0.77 6.40 11.89
N TRP A 68 0.49 6.12 10.62
CA TRP A 68 0.98 6.88 9.48
C TRP A 68 -0.18 7.74 8.96
N ARG A 69 -0.06 9.07 9.11
CA ARG A 69 -1.08 10.01 8.64
C ARG A 69 -0.73 10.51 7.25
N LEU A 70 -1.65 10.37 6.31
CA LEU A 70 -1.52 10.97 5.00
C LEU A 70 -2.01 12.43 5.03
N PRO A 71 -1.53 13.30 4.11
CA PRO A 71 -2.07 14.65 3.99
C PRO A 71 -3.58 14.65 3.76
N PRO A 72 -4.30 15.75 4.08
CA PRO A 72 -5.74 15.81 3.87
C PRO A 72 -6.13 15.55 2.41
N ASN A 73 -7.18 14.76 2.24
CA ASN A 73 -7.76 14.40 0.94
C ASN A 73 -6.79 13.70 -0.01
N ILE A 74 -5.87 12.93 0.53
CA ILE A 74 -4.91 12.14 -0.26
C ILE A 74 -5.18 10.65 -0.02
N GLY A 75 -5.37 9.91 -1.08
CA GLY A 75 -5.55 8.47 -1.03
C GLY A 75 -4.22 7.73 -0.91
N LEU A 76 -4.30 6.48 -0.47
CA LEU A 76 -3.14 5.59 -0.42
C LEU A 76 -3.03 4.83 -1.75
N PHE A 77 -1.87 4.95 -2.38
CA PHE A 77 -1.58 4.26 -3.64
C PHE A 77 -0.41 3.30 -3.45
N GLY A 78 -0.41 2.26 -4.24
CA GLY A 78 0.67 1.29 -4.26
C GLY A 78 1.10 0.98 -5.68
N ALA A 79 2.38 0.69 -5.86
CA ALA A 79 2.93 0.26 -7.14
C ALA A 79 3.90 -0.89 -6.92
N LEU A 80 3.86 -1.88 -7.80
CA LEU A 80 4.77 -3.03 -7.77
C LEU A 80 5.97 -2.75 -8.67
N SER A 81 7.16 -3.12 -8.21
CA SER A 81 8.37 -2.99 -9.02
C SER A 81 8.34 -3.93 -10.23
N THR A 82 7.64 -5.05 -10.10
CA THR A 82 7.38 -6.00 -11.17
C THR A 82 5.91 -6.39 -11.09
N GLY A 83 5.18 -6.27 -12.19
CA GLY A 83 3.79 -6.68 -12.25
C GLY A 83 3.66 -8.19 -12.01
N VAL A 84 2.82 -8.58 -11.07
CA VAL A 84 2.54 -9.98 -10.75
C VAL A 84 1.03 -10.18 -10.61
N THR A 85 0.60 -11.42 -10.59
CA THR A 85 -0.83 -11.72 -10.70
C THR A 85 -1.59 -11.71 -9.38
N ASP A 86 -0.91 -11.77 -8.24
CA ASP A 86 -1.63 -11.94 -6.99
C ASP A 86 -0.86 -11.43 -5.77
N VAL A 87 -0.86 -10.11 -5.61
CA VAL A 87 -0.41 -9.48 -4.37
C VAL A 87 -1.63 -8.93 -3.66
N ARG A 88 -1.84 -9.34 -2.42
CA ARG A 88 -2.97 -8.91 -1.60
C ARG A 88 -2.53 -7.93 -0.55
N VAL A 89 -3.33 -6.89 -0.36
CA VAL A 89 -3.06 -5.82 0.61
C VAL A 89 -4.25 -5.69 1.53
N ASN A 90 -4.01 -5.79 2.83
CA ASN A 90 -5.02 -5.51 3.86
C ASN A 90 -4.53 -4.34 4.70
N VAL A 91 -5.39 -3.35 4.89
CA VAL A 91 -5.04 -2.12 5.61
C VAL A 91 -5.97 -1.95 6.80
N ASP A 92 -5.39 -1.77 7.98
CA ASP A 92 -6.12 -1.35 9.18
C ASP A 92 -5.94 0.16 9.32
N TYR A 93 -7.01 0.91 9.16
CA TYR A 93 -6.98 2.36 9.10
C TYR A 93 -8.24 2.98 9.67
N TYR A 94 -8.19 4.31 9.88
CA TYR A 94 -9.40 5.09 10.16
C TYR A 94 -9.29 6.45 9.47
N ILE A 95 -10.43 7.13 9.36
CA ILE A 95 -10.55 8.43 8.72
C ILE A 95 -10.91 9.47 9.79
N ALA A 96 -10.19 10.55 9.81
CA ALA A 96 -10.50 11.65 10.75
C ALA A 96 -10.23 13.03 10.16
#